data_c3b59b633966135590fcd4d42b55ef7f
#
_entry.id   c3b59b633966135590fcd4d42b55ef7f
#
_cell.length_a   1.000
_cell.length_b   1.000
_cell.length_c   1.000
_cell.angle_alpha   90.00
_cell.angle_beta   90.00
_cell.angle_gamma   90.00
#
_symmetry.space_group_name_H-M   'P 1'
#
loop_
_entity.id
_entity.type
_entity.pdbx_description
1 polymer ?
#
loop_
_entity_poly.entity_id
_entity_poly.type
_entity_poly.pdbx_seq_one_letter_code
_entity_poly.pdbx_strand_id
1 'polypeptide(L)'
;MNNDLLYSENPKMPRNSPFKFTLIIILNIAGLVAAIRLDQQNFQIIGLVVWLGTVIWLLIWYLKTKSKKLSITNRDMLYEEGLLRKNRKELALDKVRTVEVDQDFIERIFGVGKVRVFTAGDEPEIVVEGLPDPNKIRELIKNIQHGLEKP
;
A
#
# COMPACT_ATOMS: atom_id res chain seq x y z
N MET A 1 -22.60 21.18 2.71
CA MET A 1 -22.17 20.21 3.72
C MET A 1 -20.68 20.04 3.55
N ASN A 2 -19.87 20.61 4.46
CA ASN A 2 -18.41 20.48 4.38
C ASN A 2 -18.03 19.06 4.83
N ASN A 3 -17.76 18.19 3.87
CA ASN A 3 -17.07 16.95 4.13
C ASN A 3 -15.58 17.29 4.33
N ASP A 4 -15.23 17.70 5.54
CA ASP A 4 -13.82 18.01 5.84
C ASP A 4 -13.00 16.74 5.71
N LEU A 5 -12.06 16.78 4.77
CA LEU A 5 -11.14 15.69 4.52
C LEU A 5 -10.13 15.65 5.67
N LEU A 6 -10.22 14.65 6.54
CA LEU A 6 -9.37 14.51 7.73
C LEU A 6 -8.09 13.76 7.44
N TYR A 7 -8.13 12.82 6.48
CA TYR A 7 -6.99 12.01 6.09
C TYR A 7 -7.08 11.64 4.61
N SER A 8 -5.97 11.74 3.90
CA SER A 8 -5.87 11.30 2.50
C SER A 8 -4.43 10.94 2.18
N GLU A 9 -4.14 9.66 2.11
CA GLU A 9 -2.81 9.16 1.81
C GLU A 9 -2.84 8.00 0.84
N ASN A 10 -1.73 7.89 0.11
CA ASN A 10 -1.46 6.75 -0.76
C ASN A 10 -0.40 5.86 -0.12
N PRO A 11 -0.49 4.53 -0.26
CA PRO A 11 0.59 3.63 0.12
C PRO A 11 1.92 4.03 -0.52
N LYS A 12 3.01 3.95 0.24
CA LYS A 12 4.35 4.34 -0.24
C LYS A 12 5.13 3.09 -0.65
N MET A 13 5.56 3.02 -1.91
CA MET A 13 6.17 1.84 -2.51
C MET A 13 7.36 1.25 -1.73
N PRO A 14 8.44 2.00 -1.41
CA PRO A 14 9.58 1.41 -0.70
C PRO A 14 9.21 0.93 0.70
N ARG A 15 8.22 1.55 1.32
CA ARG A 15 7.74 1.26 2.67
C ARG A 15 6.70 0.15 2.71
N ASN A 16 5.97 -0.09 1.59
CA ASN A 16 4.95 -1.14 1.50
C ASN A 16 5.53 -2.57 1.58
N SER A 17 6.76 -2.77 1.10
CA SER A 17 7.46 -4.06 1.16
C SER A 17 8.96 -3.82 1.05
N PRO A 18 9.61 -3.34 2.12
CA PRO A 18 11.01 -2.92 2.06
C PRO A 18 11.95 -4.07 1.70
N PHE A 19 11.68 -5.27 2.20
CA PHE A 19 12.48 -6.46 1.88
C PHE A 19 12.39 -6.84 0.39
N LYS A 20 11.20 -6.87 -0.19
CA LYS A 20 11.00 -7.13 -1.62
C LYS A 20 11.68 -6.07 -2.48
N PHE A 21 11.56 -4.81 -2.08
CA PHE A 21 12.19 -3.69 -2.77
C PHE A 21 13.72 -3.82 -2.78
N THR A 22 14.33 -4.10 -1.64
CA THR A 22 15.78 -4.29 -1.51
C THR A 22 16.26 -5.50 -2.31
N LEU A 23 15.56 -6.64 -2.25
CA LEU A 23 15.90 -7.84 -3.01
C LEU A 23 15.90 -7.58 -4.51
N ILE A 24 14.92 -6.85 -5.01
CA ILE A 24 14.82 -6.53 -6.43
C ILE A 24 15.94 -5.59 -6.87
N ILE A 25 16.32 -4.61 -6.06
CA ILE A 25 17.46 -3.74 -6.36
C ILE A 25 18.74 -4.57 -6.46
N ILE A 26 18.97 -5.50 -5.53
CA ILE A 26 20.13 -6.38 -5.55
C ILE A 26 20.13 -7.22 -6.82
N LEU A 27 19.01 -7.83 -7.19
CA LEU A 27 18.87 -8.61 -8.42
C LEU A 27 19.10 -7.78 -9.68
N ASN A 28 18.64 -6.52 -9.70
CA ASN A 28 18.88 -5.58 -10.79
C ASN A 28 20.36 -5.28 -10.97
N ILE A 29 21.05 -4.97 -9.87
CA ILE A 29 22.49 -4.68 -9.88
C ILE A 29 23.27 -5.92 -10.31
N ALA A 30 22.94 -7.09 -9.76
CA ALA A 30 23.59 -8.35 -10.11
C ALA A 30 23.40 -8.70 -11.60
N GLY A 31 22.18 -8.53 -12.14
CA GLY A 31 21.89 -8.74 -13.55
C GLY A 31 22.68 -7.82 -14.47
N LEU A 32 22.78 -6.53 -14.11
CA LEU A 32 23.57 -5.55 -14.85
C LEU A 32 25.06 -5.87 -14.83
N VAL A 33 25.61 -6.23 -13.67
CA VAL A 33 27.02 -6.61 -13.52
C VAL A 33 27.31 -7.89 -14.33
N ALA A 34 26.42 -8.87 -14.32
CA ALA A 34 26.55 -10.09 -15.11
C ALA A 34 26.54 -9.78 -16.61
N ALA A 35 25.66 -8.91 -17.08
CA ALA A 35 25.59 -8.51 -18.48
C ALA A 35 26.88 -7.81 -18.98
N ILE A 36 27.57 -7.08 -18.09
CA ILE A 36 28.80 -6.33 -18.47
C ILE A 36 30.05 -7.21 -18.35
N ARG A 37 30.09 -8.15 -17.36
CA ARG A 37 31.30 -8.90 -17.01
C ARG A 37 31.44 -10.24 -17.72
N LEU A 38 30.38 -10.83 -18.21
CA LEU A 38 30.41 -12.12 -18.88
C LEU A 38 30.78 -11.94 -20.35
N ASP A 39 31.92 -12.51 -20.74
CA ASP A 39 32.53 -12.33 -22.06
C ASP A 39 31.84 -13.14 -23.19
N GLN A 40 30.92 -14.03 -22.84
CA GLN A 40 30.14 -14.81 -23.81
C GLN A 40 28.87 -14.07 -24.23
N GLN A 41 28.71 -13.82 -25.50
CA GLN A 41 27.59 -13.08 -26.10
C GLN A 41 26.20 -13.58 -25.66
N ASN A 42 26.04 -14.90 -25.49
CA ASN A 42 24.78 -15.48 -25.06
C ASN A 42 24.40 -15.07 -23.61
N PHE A 43 25.38 -14.99 -22.69
CA PHE A 43 25.15 -14.58 -21.31
C PHE A 43 24.86 -13.08 -21.19
N GLN A 44 25.46 -12.26 -22.06
CA GLN A 44 25.15 -10.83 -22.11
C GLN A 44 23.70 -10.59 -22.51
N ILE A 45 23.19 -11.31 -23.51
CA ILE A 45 21.79 -11.21 -23.95
C ILE A 45 20.84 -11.65 -22.83
N ILE A 46 21.13 -12.77 -22.17
CA ILE A 46 20.31 -13.27 -21.04
C ILE A 46 20.29 -12.24 -19.91
N GLY A 47 21.46 -11.69 -19.52
CA GLY A 47 21.58 -10.66 -18.51
C GLY A 47 20.74 -9.43 -18.81
N LEU A 48 20.74 -8.97 -20.06
CA LEU A 48 19.97 -7.81 -20.51
C LEU A 48 18.47 -8.08 -20.49
N VAL A 49 18.01 -9.26 -20.91
CA VAL A 49 16.61 -9.66 -20.85
C VAL A 49 16.10 -9.73 -19.40
N VAL A 50 16.87 -10.33 -18.51
CA VAL A 50 16.53 -10.40 -17.08
C VAL A 50 16.45 -9.00 -16.46
N TRP A 51 17.40 -8.13 -16.78
CA TRP A 51 17.43 -6.76 -16.31
C TRP A 51 16.20 -5.97 -16.79
N LEU A 52 15.89 -6.02 -18.09
CA LEU A 52 14.69 -5.38 -18.63
C LEU A 52 13.41 -5.91 -18.00
N GLY A 53 13.28 -7.22 -17.79
CA GLY A 53 12.14 -7.84 -17.13
C GLY A 53 11.94 -7.34 -15.71
N THR A 54 13.02 -7.20 -14.94
CA THR A 54 12.95 -6.69 -13.56
C THR A 54 12.62 -5.20 -13.51
N VAL A 55 13.10 -4.39 -14.45
CA VAL A 55 12.74 -2.96 -14.56
C VAL A 55 11.25 -2.80 -14.87
N ILE A 56 10.73 -3.55 -15.86
CA ILE A 56 9.31 -3.52 -16.21
C ILE A 56 8.45 -3.94 -15.01
N TRP A 57 8.86 -5.00 -14.30
CA TRP A 57 8.13 -5.48 -13.12
C TRP A 57 8.12 -4.45 -11.98
N LEU A 58 9.25 -3.75 -11.74
CA LEU A 58 9.33 -2.64 -10.79
C LEU A 58 8.38 -1.50 -11.17
N LEU A 59 8.34 -1.15 -12.45
CA LEU A 59 7.45 -0.10 -12.94
C LEU A 59 5.98 -0.46 -12.70
N ILE A 60 5.58 -1.69 -13.05
CA ILE A 60 4.22 -2.18 -12.82
C ILE A 60 3.88 -2.16 -11.33
N TRP A 61 4.79 -2.62 -10.46
CA TRP A 61 4.58 -2.61 -9.02
C TRP A 61 4.45 -1.18 -8.47
N TYR A 62 5.31 -0.26 -8.93
CA TYR A 62 5.23 1.15 -8.56
C TYR A 62 3.88 1.77 -8.93
N LEU A 63 3.43 1.55 -10.17
CA LEU A 63 2.15 2.05 -10.65
C LEU A 63 0.97 1.48 -9.85
N LYS A 64 0.98 0.17 -9.58
CA LYS A 64 -0.05 -0.50 -8.76
C LYS A 64 -0.12 0.07 -7.34
N THR A 65 1.01 0.31 -6.70
CA THR A 65 1.04 0.87 -5.35
C THR A 65 0.51 2.29 -5.31
N LYS A 66 0.86 3.10 -6.31
CA LYS A 66 0.45 4.50 -6.39
C LYS A 66 -1.04 4.68 -6.76
N SER A 67 -1.68 3.66 -7.32
CA SER A 67 -3.10 3.70 -7.70
C SER A 67 -4.07 3.34 -6.57
N LYS A 68 -3.57 3.11 -5.37
CA LYS A 68 -4.39 2.93 -4.16
C LYS A 68 -4.45 4.23 -3.39
N LYS A 69 -5.63 4.60 -2.92
CA LYS A 69 -5.84 5.80 -2.10
C LYS A 69 -6.86 5.51 -1.01
N LEU A 70 -6.52 5.88 0.22
CA LEU A 70 -7.44 5.88 1.34
C LEU A 70 -7.73 7.32 1.75
N SER A 71 -8.99 7.69 1.79
CA SER A 71 -9.46 9.00 2.25
C SER A 71 -10.49 8.80 3.37
N ILE A 72 -10.38 9.57 4.43
CA ILE A 72 -11.30 9.52 5.58
C ILE A 72 -11.86 10.92 5.77
N THR A 73 -13.17 11.00 5.83
CA THR A 73 -13.94 12.19 6.14
C THR A 73 -14.58 12.06 7.52
N ASN A 74 -15.34 13.06 7.95
CA ASN A 74 -16.06 13.04 9.23
C ASN A 74 -17.16 11.95 9.32
N ARG A 75 -17.57 11.35 8.21
CA ARG A 75 -18.67 10.37 8.17
C ARG A 75 -18.30 9.09 7.43
N ASP A 76 -17.46 9.22 6.41
CA ASP A 76 -17.24 8.15 5.46
C ASP A 76 -15.75 7.88 5.26
N MET A 77 -15.44 6.63 4.98
CA MET A 77 -14.14 6.16 4.52
C MET A 77 -14.27 5.80 3.04
N LEU A 78 -13.41 6.37 2.21
CA LEU A 78 -13.35 6.10 0.79
C LEU A 78 -12.03 5.39 0.45
N TYR A 79 -12.12 4.20 -0.08
CA TYR A 79 -10.99 3.46 -0.63
C TYR A 79 -11.11 3.37 -2.14
N GLU A 80 -10.11 3.87 -2.83
CA GLU A 80 -9.98 3.80 -4.27
C GLU A 80 -8.80 2.92 -4.64
N GLU A 81 -9.00 2.00 -5.57
CA GLU A 81 -7.97 1.11 -6.09
C GLU A 81 -8.11 0.94 -7.60
N GLY A 82 -6.98 0.92 -8.29
CA GLY A 82 -6.89 0.51 -9.68
C GLY A 82 -6.31 1.55 -10.63
N LEU A 83 -5.50 1.06 -11.59
CA LEU A 83 -4.86 1.86 -12.63
C LEU A 83 -5.79 2.12 -13.82
N LEU A 84 -6.30 1.03 -14.39
CA LEU A 84 -7.15 1.06 -15.60
C LEU A 84 -8.63 0.96 -15.25
N ARG A 85 -8.95 0.16 -14.23
CA ARG A 85 -10.30 0.01 -13.70
C ARG A 85 -10.31 0.54 -12.28
N LYS A 86 -10.95 1.69 -12.07
CA LYS A 86 -11.16 2.24 -10.73
C LYS A 86 -12.22 1.42 -9.99
N ASN A 87 -11.81 0.82 -8.90
CA ASN A 87 -12.73 0.23 -7.92
C ASN A 87 -12.79 1.21 -6.73
N ARG A 88 -13.99 1.63 -6.38
CA ARG A 88 -14.25 2.56 -5.28
C ARG A 88 -15.14 1.86 -4.28
N LYS A 89 -14.67 1.78 -3.04
CA LYS A 89 -15.46 1.32 -1.90
C LYS A 89 -15.66 2.49 -0.96
N GLU A 90 -16.89 2.78 -0.65
CA GLU A 90 -17.30 3.80 0.30
C GLU A 90 -17.96 3.11 1.50
N LEU A 91 -17.50 3.45 2.69
CA LEU A 91 -17.93 2.82 3.92
C LEU A 91 -18.26 3.93 4.94
N ALA A 92 -19.48 3.94 5.44
CA ALA A 92 -19.89 4.84 6.51
C ALA A 92 -19.21 4.43 7.82
N LEU A 93 -18.60 5.39 8.52
CA LEU A 93 -17.81 5.14 9.73
C LEU A 93 -18.65 4.65 10.92
N ASP A 94 -19.94 4.92 10.95
CA ASP A 94 -20.91 4.39 11.92
C ASP A 94 -21.10 2.87 11.80
N LYS A 95 -20.83 2.30 10.62
CA LYS A 95 -20.92 0.86 10.35
C LYS A 95 -19.62 0.11 10.62
N VAL A 96 -18.53 0.80 10.89
CA VAL A 96 -17.25 0.18 11.20
C VAL A 96 -17.29 -0.39 12.63
N ARG A 97 -17.19 -1.71 12.73
CA ARG A 97 -17.15 -2.43 14.01
C ARG A 97 -15.75 -2.52 14.58
N THR A 98 -14.77 -2.86 13.74
CA THR A 98 -13.39 -3.09 14.17
C THR A 98 -12.40 -2.58 13.12
N VAL A 99 -11.32 -1.96 13.60
CA VAL A 99 -10.17 -1.59 12.80
C VAL A 99 -8.96 -2.31 13.36
N GLU A 100 -8.41 -3.23 12.58
CA GLU A 100 -7.19 -3.94 12.90
C GLU A 100 -5.99 -3.30 12.22
N VAL A 101 -4.91 -3.18 12.96
CA VAL A 101 -3.61 -2.73 12.46
C VAL A 101 -2.62 -3.85 12.64
N ASP A 102 -2.01 -4.26 11.53
CA ASP A 102 -1.01 -5.30 11.48
C ASP A 102 0.30 -4.70 10.98
N GLN A 103 1.37 -4.92 11.73
CA GLN A 103 2.69 -4.38 11.42
C GLN A 103 3.76 -5.41 11.75
N ASP A 104 4.48 -5.86 10.75
CA ASP A 104 5.70 -6.61 10.93
C ASP A 104 6.80 -5.74 11.54
N PHE A 105 7.82 -6.37 12.13
CA PHE A 105 8.95 -5.66 12.74
C PHE A 105 9.60 -4.65 11.80
N ILE A 106 9.79 -5.02 10.54
CA ILE A 106 10.37 -4.16 9.50
C ILE A 106 9.42 -3.01 9.13
N GLU A 107 8.13 -3.30 8.97
CA GLU A 107 7.09 -2.29 8.68
C GLU A 107 7.00 -1.25 9.82
N ARG A 108 7.19 -1.70 11.06
CA ARG A 108 7.22 -0.83 12.24
C ARG A 108 8.40 0.14 12.23
N ILE A 109 9.59 -0.32 11.82
CA ILE A 109 10.78 0.55 11.66
C ILE A 109 10.51 1.63 10.59
N PHE A 110 9.83 1.28 9.50
CA PHE A 110 9.48 2.20 8.44
C PHE A 110 8.22 3.02 8.70
N GLY A 111 7.53 2.81 9.83
CA GLY A 111 6.30 3.51 10.19
C GLY A 111 5.17 3.27 9.20
N VAL A 112 5.07 2.07 8.63
CA VAL A 112 3.98 1.64 7.75
C VAL A 112 3.30 0.41 8.31
N GLY A 113 2.14 0.07 7.77
CA GLY A 113 1.46 -1.16 8.12
C GLY A 113 0.23 -1.41 7.28
N LYS A 114 -0.43 -2.50 7.61
CA LYS A 114 -1.65 -2.96 7.00
C LYS A 114 -2.83 -2.59 7.90
N VAL A 115 -3.83 -1.98 7.31
CA VAL A 115 -5.09 -1.65 7.98
C VAL A 115 -6.20 -2.50 7.40
N ARG A 116 -6.93 -3.19 8.27
CA ARG A 116 -8.13 -3.96 7.93
C ARG A 116 -9.33 -3.34 8.63
N VAL A 117 -10.39 -3.11 7.89
CA VAL A 117 -11.62 -2.51 8.40
C VAL A 117 -12.75 -3.53 8.27
N PHE A 118 -13.39 -3.83 9.39
CA PHE A 118 -14.49 -4.78 9.50
C PHE A 118 -15.80 -4.05 9.80
N THR A 119 -16.87 -4.54 9.19
CA THR A 119 -18.25 -4.16 9.48
C THR A 119 -18.97 -5.28 10.24
N ALA A 120 -20.16 -5.65 9.86
CA ALA A 120 -20.93 -6.70 10.53
C ALA A 120 -20.44 -8.14 10.21
N GLY A 121 -19.65 -8.32 9.14
CA GLY A 121 -19.13 -9.63 8.73
C GLY A 121 -17.79 -9.98 9.39
N ASP A 122 -17.38 -11.25 9.21
CA ASP A 122 -16.09 -11.76 9.69
C ASP A 122 -14.94 -11.50 8.72
N GLU A 123 -15.25 -11.12 7.48
CA GLU A 123 -14.26 -10.71 6.48
C GLU A 123 -14.08 -9.19 6.46
N PRO A 124 -12.84 -8.70 6.26
CA PRO A 124 -12.60 -7.27 6.16
C PRO A 124 -13.16 -6.68 4.85
N GLU A 125 -13.95 -5.63 4.97
CA GLU A 125 -14.50 -4.89 3.82
C GLU A 125 -13.41 -4.09 3.07
N ILE A 126 -12.48 -3.53 3.81
CA ILE A 126 -11.37 -2.75 3.28
C ILE A 126 -10.06 -3.28 3.85
N VAL A 127 -9.11 -3.55 2.96
CA VAL A 127 -7.74 -3.95 3.31
C VAL A 127 -6.78 -3.06 2.55
N VAL A 128 -5.95 -2.31 3.28
CA VAL A 128 -4.93 -1.45 2.68
C VAL A 128 -3.58 -1.74 3.31
N GLU A 129 -2.60 -2.05 2.48
CA GLU A 129 -1.23 -2.34 2.88
C GLU A 129 -0.31 -1.15 2.61
N GLY A 130 0.72 -0.96 3.43
CA GLY A 130 1.74 0.06 3.24
C GLY A 130 1.29 1.48 3.54
N LEU A 131 0.25 1.65 4.34
CA LEU A 131 -0.18 2.97 4.81
C LEU A 131 0.80 3.52 5.85
N PRO A 132 1.14 4.82 5.77
CA PRO A 132 1.91 5.47 6.81
C PRO A 132 1.07 5.64 8.07
N ASP A 133 1.72 5.51 9.23
CA ASP A 133 1.14 5.72 10.55
C ASP A 133 -0.22 5.04 10.77
N PRO A 134 -0.32 3.69 10.62
CA PRO A 134 -1.61 2.99 10.64
C PRO A 134 -2.32 3.08 12.00
N ASN A 135 -1.59 3.28 13.10
CA ASN A 135 -2.17 3.51 14.41
C ASN A 135 -2.93 4.84 14.48
N LYS A 136 -2.40 5.89 13.84
CA LYS A 136 -3.07 7.19 13.74
C LYS A 136 -4.40 7.08 12.98
N ILE A 137 -4.46 6.24 11.95
CA ILE A 137 -5.70 5.96 11.21
C ILE A 137 -6.74 5.33 12.13
N ARG A 138 -6.33 4.32 12.90
CA ARG A 138 -7.21 3.65 13.88
C ARG A 138 -7.74 4.63 14.93
N GLU A 139 -6.87 5.46 15.49
CA GLU A 139 -7.26 6.48 16.47
C GLU A 139 -8.21 7.51 15.88
N LEU A 140 -7.95 7.97 14.65
CA LEU A 140 -8.81 8.91 13.95
C LEU A 140 -10.22 8.34 13.78
N ILE A 141 -10.35 7.10 13.33
CA ILE A 141 -11.65 6.44 13.15
C ILE A 141 -12.39 6.35 14.48
N LYS A 142 -11.70 5.90 15.56
CA LYS A 142 -12.29 5.80 16.89
C LYS A 142 -12.78 7.17 17.42
N ASN A 143 -11.98 8.21 17.24
CA ASN A 143 -12.34 9.55 17.69
C ASN A 143 -13.58 10.09 16.97
N ILE A 144 -13.69 9.82 15.67
CA ILE A 144 -14.88 10.18 14.89
C ILE A 144 -16.09 9.41 15.39
N GLN A 145 -15.99 8.10 15.59
CA GLN A 145 -17.08 7.28 16.12
C GLN A 145 -17.57 7.79 17.48
N HIS A 146 -16.66 8.08 18.41
CA HIS A 146 -17.02 8.65 19.71
C HIS A 146 -17.66 10.05 19.60
N GLY A 147 -17.30 10.82 18.57
CA GLY A 147 -17.94 12.11 18.27
C GLY A 147 -19.34 11.96 17.69
N LEU A 148 -19.61 10.88 16.94
CA LEU A 148 -20.91 10.56 16.37
C LEU A 148 -21.89 9.97 17.42
N GLU A 149 -21.39 9.34 18.49
CA GLU A 149 -22.18 8.76 19.57
C GLU A 149 -22.63 9.78 20.64
N LYS A 150 -22.08 11.00 20.61
CA LYS A 150 -22.55 12.05 21.53
C LYS A 150 -23.80 12.72 20.97
N PRO A 151 -24.94 12.66 21.70
CA PRO A 151 -26.18 13.33 21.34
C PRO A 151 -26.06 14.87 21.35
#